data_ae076e92b6407272e8ab86ee5a061f04
#
_entry.id   ae076e92b6407272e8ab86ee5a061f04
#
_cell.length_a   1.000
_cell.length_b   1.000
_cell.length_c   1.000
_cell.angle_alpha   90.00
_cell.angle_beta   90.00
_cell.angle_gamma   90.00
#
_symmetry.space_group_name_H-M   'P 1'
#
loop_
_entity.id
_entity.type
_entity.pdbx_description
1 polymer ?
#
loop_
_entity_poly.entity_id
_entity_poly.type
_entity_poly.pdbx_seq_one_letter_code
_entity_poly.pdbx_strand_id
1 'polypeptide(L)'
;MKKVLTEEKSLMVIAGGGGFLGSNLAAVFSSYPNLNVVVLDNWSCSDEKLTRDFLEPQGVKVLTHDLLDQDHSIEEVLTLNGVDFDNIPVFVLNFASIPTPRNYLHRPLLTFNTNVYGTHSLLRFATQVKALYIQASTSEVYGNLDKAADEDAEMCGVNPVNPRACYAESKRAAETLCKIYAQTHSDLDVWILRIFNVYGNRMTDTDGRVIPEFIKNTLRGDRCIINGYRSRCFMHSSDFCRVVEKIVTGSYNRDAVSETNLITINVGNPETHTLREVYEMIYDECEKVVAHPVEKRYTVDENNTTNDDPKFRMPGMSLFNLVFPSFRYRVDLRTGIQRTVRSFCNRSISDSQTH
;
A
#
# COMPACT_ATOMS: atom_id res chain seq x y z
N MET A 1 -14.64 11.13 -20.09
CA MET A 1 -14.71 11.97 -18.85
C MET A 1 -14.18 11.10 -17.73
N LYS A 2 -13.18 11.55 -16.94
CA LYS A 2 -12.60 10.74 -15.85
C LYS A 2 -13.67 10.44 -14.79
N LYS A 3 -13.77 9.18 -14.38
CA LYS A 3 -14.73 8.75 -13.36
C LYS A 3 -14.38 9.32 -12.00
N VAL A 4 -15.38 9.79 -11.28
CA VAL A 4 -15.25 10.31 -9.92
C VAL A 4 -16.43 9.86 -9.09
N LEU A 5 -16.20 9.75 -7.79
CA LEU A 5 -17.26 9.47 -6.83
C LEU A 5 -18.21 10.67 -6.74
N THR A 6 -19.48 10.39 -6.94
CA THR A 6 -20.59 11.36 -6.87
C THR A 6 -21.56 10.95 -5.77
N GLU A 7 -22.73 11.61 -5.70
CA GLU A 7 -23.83 11.21 -4.82
C GLU A 7 -24.61 9.97 -5.34
N GLU A 8 -24.28 9.49 -6.55
CA GLU A 8 -24.90 8.29 -7.12
C GLU A 8 -24.36 7.02 -6.46
N LYS A 9 -25.23 5.98 -6.45
CA LYS A 9 -24.82 4.64 -5.99
C LYS A 9 -23.61 4.16 -6.80
N SER A 10 -22.58 3.73 -6.12
CA SER A 10 -21.31 3.33 -6.72
C SER A 10 -20.75 2.07 -6.04
N LEU A 11 -19.85 1.37 -6.73
CA LEU A 11 -19.14 0.21 -6.19
C LEU A 11 -17.63 0.50 -6.12
N MET A 12 -17.00 0.11 -5.02
CA MET A 12 -15.56 0.03 -4.90
C MET A 12 -15.13 -1.39 -4.59
N VAL A 13 -14.27 -1.96 -5.42
CA VAL A 13 -13.64 -3.28 -5.22
C VAL A 13 -12.19 -3.06 -4.84
N ILE A 14 -11.78 -3.54 -3.66
CA ILE A 14 -10.42 -3.44 -3.15
C ILE A 14 -9.80 -4.84 -3.07
N ALA A 15 -8.95 -5.18 -4.01
CA ALA A 15 -8.17 -6.41 -3.97
C ALA A 15 -6.96 -6.25 -3.03
N GLY A 16 -6.68 -7.26 -2.20
CA GLY A 16 -5.72 -7.15 -1.11
C GLY A 16 -6.24 -6.28 0.05
N GLY A 17 -7.56 -6.22 0.20
CA GLY A 17 -8.22 -5.38 1.20
C GLY A 17 -8.08 -5.86 2.63
N GLY A 18 -7.65 -7.10 2.88
CA GLY A 18 -7.26 -7.60 4.19
C GLY A 18 -5.89 -7.09 4.64
N GLY A 19 -5.05 -6.66 3.70
CA GLY A 19 -3.71 -6.12 3.97
C GLY A 19 -3.71 -4.73 4.61
N PHE A 20 -2.50 -4.26 4.95
CA PHE A 20 -2.28 -2.99 5.64
C PHE A 20 -2.95 -1.79 4.95
N LEU A 21 -2.61 -1.50 3.70
CA LEU A 21 -3.15 -0.33 3.00
C LEU A 21 -4.60 -0.54 2.55
N GLY A 22 -4.92 -1.74 2.06
CA GLY A 22 -6.26 -2.06 1.59
C GLY A 22 -7.32 -1.91 2.67
N SER A 23 -7.05 -2.40 3.89
CA SER A 23 -7.99 -2.30 5.02
C SER A 23 -8.15 -0.87 5.56
N ASN A 24 -7.08 -0.05 5.52
CA ASN A 24 -7.20 1.38 5.85
C ASN A 24 -8.07 2.12 4.81
N LEU A 25 -7.89 1.82 3.52
CA LEU A 25 -8.71 2.39 2.45
C LEU A 25 -10.18 1.95 2.57
N ALA A 26 -10.43 0.66 2.78
CA ALA A 26 -11.78 0.13 2.96
C ALA A 26 -12.52 0.85 4.10
N ALA A 27 -11.85 1.06 5.24
CA ALA A 27 -12.42 1.78 6.38
C ALA A 27 -12.69 3.27 6.08
N VAL A 28 -11.83 3.93 5.29
CA VAL A 28 -12.08 5.34 4.88
C VAL A 28 -13.27 5.41 3.95
N PHE A 29 -13.33 4.56 2.95
CA PHE A 29 -14.38 4.61 1.94
C PHE A 29 -15.72 4.05 2.41
N SER A 30 -15.76 3.22 3.46
CA SER A 30 -17.04 2.78 4.07
C SER A 30 -17.85 3.93 4.68
N SER A 31 -17.22 5.08 4.96
CA SER A 31 -17.93 6.27 5.45
C SER A 31 -18.75 7.02 4.40
N TYR A 32 -18.59 6.67 3.11
CA TYR A 32 -19.35 7.30 2.02
C TYR A 32 -20.69 6.60 1.83
N PRO A 33 -21.85 7.28 2.05
CA PRO A 33 -23.15 6.62 2.19
C PRO A 33 -23.66 5.91 0.92
N ASN A 34 -23.23 6.38 -0.26
CA ASN A 34 -23.65 5.83 -1.54
C ASN A 34 -22.60 4.93 -2.20
N LEU A 35 -21.54 4.59 -1.48
CA LEU A 35 -20.46 3.75 -1.96
C LEU A 35 -20.52 2.37 -1.29
N ASN A 36 -20.84 1.35 -2.09
CA ASN A 36 -20.71 -0.03 -1.64
C ASN A 36 -19.24 -0.45 -1.71
N VAL A 37 -18.63 -0.80 -0.59
CA VAL A 37 -17.24 -1.21 -0.53
C VAL A 37 -17.16 -2.73 -0.38
N VAL A 38 -16.44 -3.37 -1.30
CA VAL A 38 -16.19 -4.82 -1.32
C VAL A 38 -14.68 -5.06 -1.26
N VAL A 39 -14.26 -5.91 -0.36
CA VAL A 39 -12.87 -6.36 -0.22
C VAL A 39 -12.73 -7.78 -0.76
N LEU A 40 -11.72 -8.00 -1.60
CA LEU A 40 -11.28 -9.32 -2.06
C LEU A 40 -9.90 -9.61 -1.47
N ASP A 41 -9.74 -10.76 -0.80
CA ASP A 41 -8.45 -11.22 -0.25
C ASP A 41 -8.38 -12.75 -0.21
N ASN A 42 -7.20 -13.33 -0.41
CA ASN A 42 -6.96 -14.77 -0.29
C ASN A 42 -6.26 -15.16 1.03
N TRP A 43 -6.09 -14.20 1.93
CA TRP A 43 -5.50 -14.35 3.27
C TRP A 43 -4.04 -14.82 3.30
N SER A 44 -3.35 -14.76 2.19
CA SER A 44 -1.96 -15.23 2.09
C SER A 44 -0.97 -14.39 2.91
N CYS A 45 -1.31 -13.11 3.19
CA CYS A 45 -0.48 -12.17 3.95
C CYS A 45 -1.27 -11.35 4.99
N SER A 46 -2.53 -11.69 5.22
CA SER A 46 -3.47 -10.99 6.10
C SER A 46 -4.20 -11.99 6.98
N ASP A 47 -4.81 -11.53 8.06
CA ASP A 47 -5.65 -12.33 8.94
C ASP A 47 -7.11 -12.09 8.60
N GLU A 48 -7.83 -13.15 8.21
CA GLU A 48 -9.23 -13.10 7.81
C GLU A 48 -10.11 -12.62 8.97
N LYS A 49 -9.97 -13.25 10.14
CA LYS A 49 -10.80 -12.94 11.31
C LYS A 49 -10.62 -11.49 11.74
N LEU A 50 -9.37 -11.04 11.93
CA LEU A 50 -9.08 -9.65 12.30
C LEU A 50 -9.56 -8.63 11.26
N THR A 51 -9.60 -9.03 9.98
CA THR A 51 -10.09 -8.17 8.91
C THR A 51 -11.60 -8.07 8.93
N ARG A 52 -12.31 -9.20 9.04
CA ARG A 52 -13.78 -9.23 9.15
C ARG A 52 -14.27 -8.50 10.37
N ASP A 53 -13.69 -8.79 11.55
CA ASP A 53 -14.03 -8.14 12.83
C ASP A 53 -13.87 -6.61 12.75
N PHE A 54 -12.96 -6.12 11.91
CA PHE A 54 -12.73 -4.68 11.72
C PHE A 54 -13.62 -4.04 10.65
N LEU A 55 -13.81 -4.69 9.50
CA LEU A 55 -14.43 -4.05 8.33
C LEU A 55 -15.95 -4.31 8.23
N GLU A 56 -16.41 -5.52 8.58
CA GLU A 56 -17.84 -5.86 8.44
C GLU A 56 -18.76 -4.99 9.32
N PRO A 57 -18.39 -4.63 10.59
CA PRO A 57 -19.18 -3.69 11.38
C PRO A 57 -19.30 -2.29 10.77
N GLN A 58 -18.42 -1.94 9.83
CA GLN A 58 -18.44 -0.67 9.10
C GLN A 58 -19.23 -0.76 7.78
N GLY A 59 -19.92 -1.89 7.52
CA GLY A 59 -20.71 -2.10 6.31
C GLY A 59 -19.90 -2.54 5.09
N VAL A 60 -18.60 -2.87 5.25
CA VAL A 60 -17.77 -3.40 4.16
C VAL A 60 -18.07 -4.86 3.94
N LYS A 61 -18.31 -5.25 2.70
CA LYS A 61 -18.47 -6.66 2.33
C LYS A 61 -17.09 -7.30 2.13
N VAL A 62 -16.78 -8.33 2.90
CA VAL A 62 -15.48 -9.03 2.86
C VAL A 62 -15.66 -10.40 2.20
N LEU A 63 -15.02 -10.61 1.07
CA LEU A 63 -15.09 -11.83 0.27
C LEU A 63 -13.71 -12.49 0.18
N THR A 64 -13.68 -13.81 0.40
CA THR A 64 -12.48 -14.61 0.15
C THR A 64 -12.41 -14.91 -1.34
N HIS A 65 -11.35 -14.45 -1.99
CA HIS A 65 -11.08 -14.75 -3.41
C HIS A 65 -9.59 -14.64 -3.71
N ASP A 66 -9.08 -15.60 -4.48
CA ASP A 66 -7.73 -15.56 -5.03
C ASP A 66 -7.77 -15.01 -6.47
N LEU A 67 -7.04 -13.93 -6.72
CA LEU A 67 -6.95 -13.34 -8.07
C LEU A 67 -6.30 -14.27 -9.11
N LEU A 68 -5.68 -15.36 -8.66
CA LEU A 68 -5.09 -16.41 -9.48
C LEU A 68 -6.06 -17.57 -9.75
N ASP A 69 -7.28 -17.51 -9.19
CA ASP A 69 -8.33 -18.47 -9.48
C ASP A 69 -8.69 -18.42 -10.99
N GLN A 70 -8.70 -19.60 -11.63
CA GLN A 70 -9.03 -19.75 -13.04
C GLN A 70 -10.46 -20.24 -13.24
N ASP A 71 -11.09 -20.75 -12.19
CA ASP A 71 -12.43 -21.35 -12.24
C ASP A 71 -13.53 -20.29 -12.06
N HIS A 72 -13.24 -19.20 -11.31
CA HIS A 72 -14.19 -18.14 -11.04
C HIS A 72 -13.61 -16.75 -11.36
N SER A 73 -14.30 -16.03 -12.23
CA SER A 73 -13.99 -14.63 -12.51
C SER A 73 -14.41 -13.70 -11.37
N ILE A 74 -13.86 -12.50 -11.34
CA ILE A 74 -14.25 -11.49 -10.35
C ILE A 74 -15.74 -11.15 -10.47
N GLU A 75 -16.27 -11.06 -11.68
CA GLU A 75 -17.69 -10.82 -11.97
C GLU A 75 -18.57 -11.90 -11.36
N GLU A 76 -18.20 -13.18 -11.54
CA GLU A 76 -18.95 -14.30 -10.97
C GLU A 76 -18.93 -14.28 -9.46
N VAL A 77 -17.75 -14.02 -8.85
CA VAL A 77 -17.63 -13.91 -7.38
C VAL A 77 -18.50 -12.77 -6.84
N LEU A 78 -18.49 -11.61 -7.47
CA LEU A 78 -19.32 -10.48 -7.06
C LEU A 78 -20.82 -10.81 -7.20
N THR A 79 -21.23 -11.36 -8.35
CA THR A 79 -22.61 -11.73 -8.64
C THR A 79 -23.15 -12.80 -7.69
N LEU A 80 -22.40 -13.88 -7.45
CA LEU A 80 -22.76 -14.96 -6.52
C LEU A 80 -22.94 -14.45 -5.08
N ASN A 81 -22.24 -13.36 -4.73
CA ASN A 81 -22.35 -12.72 -3.44
C ASN A 81 -23.35 -11.55 -3.40
N GLY A 82 -24.20 -11.40 -4.42
CA GLY A 82 -25.24 -10.37 -4.47
C GLY A 82 -24.68 -8.94 -4.53
N VAL A 83 -23.53 -8.72 -5.16
CA VAL A 83 -22.97 -7.41 -5.42
C VAL A 83 -23.42 -6.95 -6.79
N ASP A 84 -24.17 -5.87 -6.82
CA ASP A 84 -24.63 -5.23 -8.04
C ASP A 84 -23.59 -4.20 -8.52
N PHE A 85 -23.21 -4.28 -9.80
CA PHE A 85 -22.29 -3.37 -10.46
C PHE A 85 -22.76 -2.92 -11.84
N ASP A 86 -23.98 -3.31 -12.23
CA ASP A 86 -24.55 -2.96 -13.52
C ASP A 86 -24.95 -1.48 -13.59
N ASN A 87 -24.45 -0.78 -14.60
CA ASN A 87 -24.78 0.61 -14.88
C ASN A 87 -24.50 1.62 -13.75
N ILE A 88 -23.62 1.29 -12.82
CA ILE A 88 -23.15 2.20 -11.76
C ILE A 88 -21.66 2.51 -11.92
N PRO A 89 -21.15 3.63 -11.39
CA PRO A 89 -19.72 3.89 -11.34
C PRO A 89 -18.99 2.82 -10.51
N VAL A 90 -17.92 2.26 -11.08
CA VAL A 90 -17.09 1.25 -10.43
C VAL A 90 -15.67 1.77 -10.27
N PHE A 91 -15.12 1.57 -9.07
CA PHE A 91 -13.73 1.85 -8.70
C PHE A 91 -13.05 0.53 -8.35
N VAL A 92 -11.91 0.25 -8.98
CA VAL A 92 -11.12 -0.98 -8.73
C VAL A 92 -9.75 -0.58 -8.21
N LEU A 93 -9.46 -0.97 -6.97
CA LEU A 93 -8.19 -0.67 -6.28
C LEU A 93 -7.40 -1.96 -6.10
N ASN A 94 -6.25 -2.07 -6.77
CA ASN A 94 -5.37 -3.23 -6.67
C ASN A 94 -4.25 -2.99 -5.66
N PHE A 95 -4.44 -3.49 -4.45
CA PHE A 95 -3.45 -3.55 -3.37
C PHE A 95 -3.00 -4.99 -3.05
N ALA A 96 -3.46 -5.98 -3.83
CA ALA A 96 -3.04 -7.37 -3.69
C ALA A 96 -1.56 -7.52 -4.08
N SER A 97 -0.76 -7.97 -3.13
CA SER A 97 0.69 -8.21 -3.32
C SER A 97 1.28 -8.86 -2.08
N ILE A 98 2.46 -9.46 -2.22
CA ILE A 98 3.33 -9.88 -1.12
C ILE A 98 4.48 -8.87 -1.02
N PRO A 99 4.35 -7.77 -0.23
CA PRO A 99 5.20 -6.59 -0.39
C PRO A 99 6.47 -6.58 0.45
N THR A 100 6.66 -7.54 1.35
CA THR A 100 7.79 -7.49 2.30
C THR A 100 8.92 -8.45 1.91
N PRO A 101 10.21 -8.05 2.03
CA PRO A 101 11.35 -8.88 1.67
C PRO A 101 11.32 -10.27 2.30
N ARG A 102 10.98 -10.35 3.59
CA ARG A 102 10.83 -11.61 4.29
C ARG A 102 9.85 -12.55 3.59
N ASN A 103 8.69 -12.05 3.16
CA ASN A 103 7.64 -12.88 2.60
C ASN A 103 7.84 -13.18 1.11
N TYR A 104 8.25 -12.18 0.28
CA TYR A 104 8.42 -12.44 -1.15
C TYR A 104 9.65 -13.30 -1.46
N LEU A 105 10.71 -13.26 -0.62
CA LEU A 105 11.85 -14.17 -0.77
C LEU A 105 11.50 -15.62 -0.48
N HIS A 106 10.56 -15.88 0.43
CA HIS A 106 10.06 -17.23 0.72
C HIS A 106 9.02 -17.73 -0.29
N ARG A 107 8.31 -16.82 -0.98
CA ARG A 107 7.25 -17.15 -1.93
C ARG A 107 7.40 -16.37 -3.24
N PRO A 108 8.57 -16.47 -3.94
CA PRO A 108 8.86 -15.61 -5.08
C PRO A 108 7.93 -15.82 -6.27
N LEU A 109 7.56 -17.07 -6.57
CA LEU A 109 6.65 -17.38 -7.67
C LEU A 109 5.24 -16.87 -7.40
N LEU A 110 4.74 -17.06 -6.18
CA LEU A 110 3.43 -16.53 -5.79
C LEU A 110 3.41 -15.00 -5.87
N THR A 111 4.48 -14.35 -5.41
CA THR A 111 4.63 -12.88 -5.50
C THR A 111 4.56 -12.40 -6.94
N PHE A 112 5.33 -13.05 -7.83
CA PHE A 112 5.36 -12.70 -9.24
C PHE A 112 3.98 -12.88 -9.88
N ASN A 113 3.35 -14.04 -9.67
CA ASN A 113 2.05 -14.36 -10.25
C ASN A 113 0.95 -13.43 -9.73
N THR A 114 0.88 -13.17 -8.42
CA THR A 114 -0.10 -12.24 -7.85
C THR A 114 0.05 -10.84 -8.47
N ASN A 115 1.28 -10.33 -8.60
CA ASN A 115 1.50 -9.00 -9.16
C ASN A 115 1.20 -8.93 -10.66
N VAL A 116 1.43 -9.98 -11.44
CA VAL A 116 1.26 -9.97 -12.91
C VAL A 116 -0.11 -10.49 -13.31
N TYR A 117 -0.42 -11.76 -13.00
CA TYR A 117 -1.68 -12.36 -13.39
C TYR A 117 -2.87 -11.83 -12.59
N GLY A 118 -2.69 -11.55 -11.28
CA GLY A 118 -3.71 -10.89 -10.48
C GLY A 118 -4.04 -9.48 -10.99
N THR A 119 -3.02 -8.71 -11.42
CA THR A 119 -3.24 -7.41 -12.07
C THR A 119 -3.98 -7.58 -13.40
N HIS A 120 -3.63 -8.58 -14.21
CA HIS A 120 -4.33 -8.87 -15.46
C HIS A 120 -5.80 -9.22 -15.24
N SER A 121 -6.11 -10.07 -14.26
CA SER A 121 -7.48 -10.44 -13.89
C SER A 121 -8.31 -9.21 -13.50
N LEU A 122 -7.77 -8.34 -12.65
CA LEU A 122 -8.46 -7.10 -12.23
C LEU A 122 -8.62 -6.09 -13.36
N LEU A 123 -7.64 -5.97 -14.27
CA LEU A 123 -7.75 -5.07 -15.43
C LEU A 123 -8.81 -5.55 -16.43
N ARG A 124 -8.96 -6.86 -16.61
CA ARG A 124 -10.07 -7.42 -17.42
C ARG A 124 -11.42 -6.98 -16.86
N PHE A 125 -11.65 -7.22 -15.56
CA PHE A 125 -12.88 -6.78 -14.89
C PHE A 125 -13.06 -5.26 -14.99
N ALA A 126 -12.04 -4.48 -14.65
CA ALA A 126 -12.09 -3.02 -14.69
C ALA A 126 -12.45 -2.48 -16.09
N THR A 127 -11.97 -3.15 -17.15
CA THR A 127 -12.30 -2.77 -18.54
C THR A 127 -13.76 -3.04 -18.87
N GLN A 128 -14.29 -4.20 -18.48
CA GLN A 128 -15.69 -4.58 -18.74
C GLN A 128 -16.66 -3.59 -18.12
N VAL A 129 -16.39 -3.15 -16.88
CA VAL A 129 -17.23 -2.19 -16.15
C VAL A 129 -16.79 -0.74 -16.35
N LYS A 130 -15.80 -0.50 -17.21
CA LYS A 130 -15.25 0.83 -17.51
C LYS A 130 -14.82 1.58 -16.23
N ALA A 131 -14.12 0.92 -15.33
CA ALA A 131 -13.80 1.43 -14.00
C ALA A 131 -12.78 2.60 -14.02
N LEU A 132 -12.71 3.33 -12.89
CA LEU A 132 -11.46 3.95 -12.47
C LEU A 132 -10.62 2.88 -11.77
N TYR A 133 -9.43 2.61 -12.30
CA TYR A 133 -8.51 1.59 -11.80
C TYR A 133 -7.30 2.22 -11.12
N ILE A 134 -6.98 1.78 -9.91
CA ILE A 134 -5.79 2.23 -9.16
C ILE A 134 -4.87 1.04 -8.91
N GLN A 135 -3.65 1.11 -9.44
CA GLN A 135 -2.59 0.12 -9.23
C GLN A 135 -1.64 0.57 -8.13
N ALA A 136 -1.52 -0.21 -7.07
CA ALA A 136 -0.42 -0.05 -6.13
C ALA A 136 0.89 -0.58 -6.77
N SER A 137 1.77 0.34 -7.12
CA SER A 137 3.15 0.09 -7.49
C SER A 137 4.08 0.46 -6.33
N THR A 138 5.37 0.56 -6.55
CA THR A 138 6.39 0.72 -5.52
C THR A 138 7.55 1.57 -5.99
N SER A 139 8.23 2.25 -5.07
CA SER A 139 9.50 2.92 -5.36
C SER A 139 10.62 1.94 -5.78
N GLU A 140 10.45 0.63 -5.57
CA GLU A 140 11.46 -0.37 -5.99
C GLU A 140 11.54 -0.52 -7.52
N VAL A 141 10.55 -0.06 -8.29
CA VAL A 141 10.60 -0.03 -9.75
C VAL A 141 11.73 0.86 -10.30
N TYR A 142 12.17 1.85 -9.53
CA TYR A 142 13.28 2.71 -9.92
C TYR A 142 14.66 2.05 -9.80
N GLY A 143 14.79 0.99 -8.98
CA GLY A 143 16.09 0.38 -8.69
C GLY A 143 16.94 1.28 -7.80
N ASN A 144 18.27 1.30 -8.06
CA ASN A 144 19.23 2.08 -7.29
C ASN A 144 19.46 3.44 -7.95
N LEU A 145 18.84 4.48 -7.41
CA LEU A 145 19.10 5.87 -7.79
C LEU A 145 19.92 6.59 -6.72
N ASP A 146 20.78 7.52 -7.14
CA ASP A 146 21.59 8.37 -6.24
C ASP A 146 20.91 9.72 -5.92
N LYS A 147 19.71 9.95 -6.45
CA LYS A 147 18.91 11.18 -6.30
C LYS A 147 17.43 10.86 -6.09
N ALA A 148 16.63 11.89 -5.81
CA ALA A 148 15.18 11.78 -5.80
C ALA A 148 14.66 11.22 -7.13
N ALA A 149 13.73 10.27 -7.04
CA ALA A 149 13.14 9.61 -8.21
C ALA A 149 11.96 10.42 -8.72
N ASP A 150 12.09 11.04 -9.89
CA ASP A 150 10.95 11.58 -10.64
C ASP A 150 10.31 10.47 -11.50
N GLU A 151 9.06 10.65 -11.91
CA GLU A 151 8.29 9.60 -12.58
C GLU A 151 8.85 9.21 -13.97
N ASP A 152 9.58 10.10 -14.61
CA ASP A 152 10.29 9.93 -15.88
C ASP A 152 11.76 9.52 -15.74
N ALA A 153 12.24 9.30 -14.50
CA ALA A 153 13.62 8.90 -14.26
C ALA A 153 13.93 7.57 -14.97
N GLU A 154 15.11 7.50 -15.57
CA GLU A 154 15.64 6.23 -16.09
C GLU A 154 15.70 5.20 -14.97
N MET A 155 14.97 4.10 -15.16
CA MET A 155 14.95 3.03 -14.18
C MET A 155 16.25 2.25 -14.26
N CYS A 156 17.08 2.37 -13.22
CA CYS A 156 18.25 1.52 -13.07
C CYS A 156 17.79 0.08 -12.79
N GLY A 157 18.04 -0.85 -13.73
CA GLY A 157 17.58 -2.22 -13.63
C GLY A 157 18.06 -2.89 -12.34
N VAL A 158 17.15 -3.54 -11.64
CA VAL A 158 17.52 -4.59 -10.71
C VAL A 158 18.02 -5.75 -11.55
N ASN A 159 19.13 -6.40 -11.19
CA ASN A 159 19.56 -7.62 -11.87
C ASN A 159 18.41 -8.66 -11.80
N PRO A 160 17.80 -9.07 -12.93
CA PRO A 160 16.60 -9.90 -12.92
C PRO A 160 16.80 -11.29 -12.32
N VAL A 161 18.04 -11.75 -12.19
CA VAL A 161 18.36 -13.01 -11.49
C VAL A 161 18.64 -12.85 -10.00
N ASN A 162 18.57 -11.62 -9.48
CA ASN A 162 18.64 -11.38 -8.03
C ASN A 162 17.37 -11.91 -7.35
N PRO A 163 17.45 -12.58 -6.21
CA PRO A 163 16.28 -13.07 -5.47
C PRO A 163 15.19 -12.00 -5.19
N ARG A 164 15.59 -10.74 -5.01
CA ARG A 164 14.65 -9.63 -4.80
C ARG A 164 13.94 -9.16 -6.07
N ALA A 165 14.43 -9.53 -7.24
CA ALA A 165 13.87 -9.11 -8.53
C ALA A 165 12.42 -9.57 -8.72
N CYS A 166 12.02 -10.70 -8.13
CA CYS A 166 10.65 -11.21 -8.23
C CYS A 166 9.60 -10.15 -7.87
N TYR A 167 9.88 -9.28 -6.90
CA TYR A 167 8.97 -8.19 -6.51
C TYR A 167 9.09 -6.98 -7.44
N ALA A 168 10.28 -6.43 -7.62
CA ALA A 168 10.47 -5.22 -8.43
C ALA A 168 10.07 -5.42 -9.91
N GLU A 169 10.52 -6.53 -10.53
CA GLU A 169 10.21 -6.83 -11.93
C GLU A 169 8.74 -7.17 -12.15
N SER A 170 8.10 -7.90 -11.21
CA SER A 170 6.66 -8.14 -11.33
C SER A 170 5.81 -6.87 -11.18
N LYS A 171 6.24 -5.90 -10.35
CA LYS A 171 5.60 -4.58 -10.27
C LYS A 171 5.81 -3.76 -11.54
N ARG A 172 7.00 -3.79 -12.16
CA ARG A 172 7.23 -3.18 -13.49
C ARG A 172 6.35 -3.81 -14.57
N ALA A 173 6.24 -5.14 -14.57
CA ALA A 173 5.35 -5.84 -15.49
C ALA A 173 3.88 -5.45 -15.28
N ALA A 174 3.44 -5.27 -14.04
CA ALA A 174 2.10 -4.77 -13.72
C ALA A 174 1.88 -3.34 -14.24
N GLU A 175 2.85 -2.42 -14.11
CA GLU A 175 2.77 -1.08 -14.71
C GLU A 175 2.66 -1.16 -16.24
N THR A 176 3.42 -2.08 -16.87
CA THR A 176 3.35 -2.31 -18.31
C THR A 176 1.97 -2.80 -18.76
N LEU A 177 1.37 -3.75 -18.00
CA LEU A 177 0.00 -4.19 -18.24
C LEU A 177 -0.99 -3.03 -18.15
N CYS A 178 -0.91 -2.22 -17.10
CA CYS A 178 -1.74 -1.02 -16.93
C CYS A 178 -1.64 -0.09 -18.15
N LYS A 179 -0.42 0.14 -18.66
CA LYS A 179 -0.20 0.96 -19.85
C LYS A 179 -0.84 0.35 -21.12
N ILE A 180 -0.67 -0.95 -21.34
CA ILE A 180 -1.28 -1.65 -22.48
C ILE A 180 -2.80 -1.51 -22.44
N TYR A 181 -3.41 -1.79 -21.28
CA TYR A 181 -4.86 -1.69 -21.12
C TYR A 181 -5.38 -0.27 -21.31
N ALA A 182 -4.72 0.74 -20.74
CA ALA A 182 -5.11 2.13 -20.93
C ALA A 182 -5.01 2.58 -22.40
N GLN A 183 -4.00 2.09 -23.17
CA GLN A 183 -3.85 2.40 -24.58
C GLN A 183 -4.89 1.71 -25.47
N THR A 184 -5.35 0.53 -25.09
CA THR A 184 -6.31 -0.26 -25.89
C THR A 184 -7.76 -0.01 -25.52
N HIS A 185 -8.02 0.61 -24.34
CA HIS A 185 -9.36 0.85 -23.81
C HIS A 185 -9.48 2.28 -23.30
N SER A 186 -9.98 3.18 -24.15
CA SER A 186 -10.10 4.62 -23.86
C SER A 186 -11.08 4.95 -22.71
N ASP A 187 -12.00 4.02 -22.39
CA ASP A 187 -12.99 4.16 -21.32
C ASP A 187 -12.48 3.73 -19.94
N LEU A 188 -11.24 3.20 -19.87
CA LEU A 188 -10.59 2.79 -18.63
C LEU A 188 -9.68 3.92 -18.14
N ASP A 189 -9.98 4.49 -16.97
CA ASP A 189 -9.10 5.46 -16.31
C ASP A 189 -8.13 4.72 -15.38
N VAL A 190 -6.82 4.89 -15.56
CA VAL A 190 -5.79 4.16 -14.81
C VAL A 190 -4.89 5.12 -14.03
N TRP A 191 -4.71 4.83 -12.75
CA TRP A 191 -3.71 5.48 -11.90
C TRP A 191 -2.70 4.44 -11.41
N ILE A 192 -1.41 4.69 -11.61
CA ILE A 192 -0.31 3.91 -11.06
C ILE A 192 0.32 4.72 -9.94
N LEU A 193 0.24 4.20 -8.72
CA LEU A 193 0.81 4.84 -7.53
C LEU A 193 2.15 4.19 -7.19
N ARG A 194 3.27 4.85 -7.46
CA ARG A 194 4.59 4.42 -7.00
C ARG A 194 4.79 4.83 -5.55
N ILE A 195 4.51 3.89 -4.66
CA ILE A 195 4.40 4.13 -3.23
C ILE A 195 5.78 4.08 -2.58
N PHE A 196 6.11 5.11 -1.80
CA PHE A 196 7.31 5.19 -0.95
C PHE A 196 6.91 4.95 0.50
N ASN A 197 7.67 4.18 1.22
CA ASN A 197 7.51 3.74 2.61
C ASN A 197 6.30 4.32 3.37
N VAL A 198 5.16 3.68 3.26
CA VAL A 198 3.99 4.00 4.07
C VAL A 198 4.00 3.16 5.35
N TYR A 199 3.66 3.78 6.48
CA TYR A 199 3.54 3.15 7.80
C TYR A 199 2.27 3.62 8.50
N GLY A 200 1.87 2.94 9.57
CA GLY A 200 0.72 3.39 10.37
C GLY A 200 -0.08 2.25 11.00
N ASN A 201 -1.31 2.58 11.35
CA ASN A 201 -2.23 1.65 11.99
C ASN A 201 -2.50 0.42 11.10
N ARG A 202 -2.74 -0.73 11.71
CA ARG A 202 -2.99 -2.03 11.07
C ARG A 202 -1.76 -2.70 10.43
N MET A 203 -0.55 -2.15 10.56
CA MET A 203 0.65 -2.96 10.36
C MET A 203 0.74 -4.03 11.45
N THR A 204 1.20 -5.23 11.10
CA THR A 204 1.32 -6.36 12.02
C THR A 204 2.77 -6.51 12.52
N ASP A 205 2.95 -7.23 13.62
CA ASP A 205 4.28 -7.59 14.14
C ASP A 205 5.04 -8.57 13.24
N THR A 206 4.33 -9.25 12.33
CA THR A 206 4.89 -10.14 11.31
C THR A 206 5.25 -9.43 10.00
N ASP A 207 4.95 -8.13 9.87
CA ASP A 207 5.16 -7.35 8.65
C ASP A 207 6.63 -7.34 8.18
N GLY A 208 7.59 -7.26 9.12
CA GLY A 208 9.04 -7.31 8.82
C GLY A 208 9.61 -6.03 8.22
N ARG A 209 8.82 -4.96 8.03
CA ARG A 209 9.32 -3.63 7.67
C ARG A 209 9.90 -2.92 8.91
N VAL A 210 10.73 -1.90 8.69
CA VAL A 210 11.55 -1.29 9.74
C VAL A 210 10.76 -0.77 10.94
N ILE A 211 9.65 -0.02 10.73
CA ILE A 211 8.88 0.55 11.83
C ILE A 211 8.19 -0.53 12.68
N PRO A 212 7.39 -1.47 12.11
CA PRO A 212 6.82 -2.56 12.90
C PRO A 212 7.88 -3.43 13.58
N GLU A 213 9.01 -3.69 12.92
CA GLU A 213 10.09 -4.49 13.50
C GLU A 213 10.73 -3.77 14.71
N PHE A 214 10.98 -2.47 14.62
CA PHE A 214 11.49 -1.69 15.75
C PHE A 214 10.48 -1.63 16.91
N ILE A 215 9.20 -1.43 16.63
CA ILE A 215 8.15 -1.43 17.68
C ILE A 215 8.11 -2.79 18.38
N LYS A 216 7.99 -3.88 17.60
CA LYS A 216 7.93 -5.25 18.12
C LYS A 216 9.12 -5.57 19.02
N ASN A 217 10.35 -5.34 18.51
CA ASN A 217 11.57 -5.68 19.23
C ASN A 217 11.72 -4.83 20.49
N THR A 218 11.39 -3.53 20.42
CA THR A 218 11.43 -2.65 21.59
C THR A 218 10.44 -3.09 22.67
N LEU A 219 9.19 -3.42 22.31
CA LEU A 219 8.18 -3.89 23.27
C LEU A 219 8.53 -5.24 23.90
N ARG A 220 9.26 -6.11 23.18
CA ARG A 220 9.74 -7.41 23.68
C ARG A 220 11.03 -7.33 24.47
N GLY A 221 11.72 -6.18 24.49
CA GLY A 221 13.06 -6.04 25.05
C GLY A 221 14.15 -6.68 24.19
N ASP A 222 13.83 -6.99 22.93
CA ASP A 222 14.77 -7.54 21.96
C ASP A 222 15.65 -6.44 21.36
N ARG A 223 16.81 -6.84 20.79
CA ARG A 223 17.73 -5.89 20.17
C ARG A 223 17.25 -5.49 18.77
N CYS A 224 17.24 -4.18 18.49
CA CYS A 224 17.00 -3.64 17.16
C CYS A 224 18.31 -3.55 16.35
N ILE A 225 18.25 -3.91 15.06
CA ILE A 225 19.40 -3.78 14.14
C ILE A 225 19.14 -2.58 13.24
N ILE A 226 20.00 -1.57 13.33
CA ILE A 226 19.97 -0.39 12.47
C ILE A 226 20.98 -0.58 11.35
N ASN A 227 20.50 -0.76 10.12
CA ASN A 227 21.35 -1.00 8.95
C ASN A 227 22.00 0.31 8.48
N GLY A 228 23.23 0.56 8.96
CA GLY A 228 24.07 1.69 8.57
C GLY A 228 23.46 3.08 8.81
N TYR A 229 24.00 4.09 8.13
CA TYR A 229 23.57 5.50 8.21
C TYR A 229 22.51 5.85 7.18
N ARG A 230 21.58 4.94 6.88
CA ARG A 230 20.56 5.15 5.83
C ARG A 230 19.46 6.06 6.30
N SER A 231 19.04 6.96 5.40
CA SER A 231 17.85 7.78 5.58
C SER A 231 16.70 7.27 4.72
N ARG A 232 15.49 7.42 5.20
CA ARG A 232 14.26 7.04 4.51
C ARG A 232 13.20 8.12 4.70
N CYS A 233 12.30 8.19 3.74
CA CYS A 233 11.08 8.97 3.83
C CYS A 233 9.97 8.08 4.36
N PHE A 234 9.10 8.63 5.19
CA PHE A 234 7.97 7.88 5.77
C PHE A 234 6.68 8.69 5.67
N MET A 235 5.65 8.10 5.09
CA MET A 235 4.32 8.67 4.99
C MET A 235 3.35 7.90 5.87
N HIS A 236 2.55 8.59 6.69
CA HIS A 236 1.53 7.92 7.49
C HIS A 236 0.36 7.44 6.63
N SER A 237 -0.20 6.27 6.94
CA SER A 237 -1.29 5.65 6.16
C SER A 237 -2.52 6.54 6.00
N SER A 238 -2.84 7.38 6.98
CA SER A 238 -3.96 8.32 6.84
C SER A 238 -3.72 9.40 5.77
N ASP A 239 -2.49 9.88 5.60
CA ASP A 239 -2.16 10.82 4.53
C ASP A 239 -2.15 10.11 3.16
N PHE A 240 -1.69 8.85 3.11
CA PHE A 240 -1.81 8.01 1.93
C PHE A 240 -3.28 7.82 1.52
N CYS A 241 -4.16 7.46 2.44
CA CYS A 241 -5.60 7.31 2.16
C CYS A 241 -6.21 8.61 1.61
N ARG A 242 -5.79 9.77 2.11
CA ARG A 242 -6.24 11.07 1.59
C ARG A 242 -5.78 11.34 0.14
N VAL A 243 -4.64 10.83 -0.29
CA VAL A 243 -4.23 10.91 -1.70
C VAL A 243 -5.19 10.09 -2.56
N VAL A 244 -5.45 8.84 -2.18
CA VAL A 244 -6.38 7.97 -2.90
C VAL A 244 -7.80 8.55 -2.90
N GLU A 245 -8.26 9.09 -1.77
CA GLU A 245 -9.54 9.79 -1.65
C GLU A 245 -9.65 10.95 -2.65
N LYS A 246 -8.61 11.78 -2.78
CA LYS A 246 -8.58 12.87 -3.75
C LYS A 246 -8.67 12.38 -5.20
N ILE A 247 -8.07 11.24 -5.52
CA ILE A 247 -8.17 10.63 -6.85
C ILE A 247 -9.61 10.18 -7.11
N VAL A 248 -10.18 9.41 -6.18
CA VAL A 248 -11.53 8.85 -6.32
C VAL A 248 -12.61 9.93 -6.36
N THR A 249 -12.47 10.98 -5.55
CA THR A 249 -13.41 12.11 -5.54
C THR A 249 -13.16 13.15 -6.63
N GLY A 250 -12.10 13.01 -7.43
CA GLY A 250 -11.73 13.99 -8.45
C GLY A 250 -11.23 15.33 -7.89
N SER A 251 -10.80 15.35 -6.63
CA SER A 251 -10.33 16.55 -5.91
C SER A 251 -8.85 16.84 -6.19
N TYR A 252 -8.48 16.90 -7.47
CA TYR A 252 -7.14 17.18 -7.95
C TYR A 252 -7.16 18.12 -9.16
N ASN A 253 -6.01 18.65 -9.54
CA ASN A 253 -5.88 19.50 -10.72
C ASN A 253 -6.01 18.64 -12.00
N ARG A 254 -7.19 18.66 -12.63
CA ARG A 254 -7.50 17.85 -13.80
C ARG A 254 -6.71 18.30 -15.04
N ASP A 255 -6.39 19.57 -15.17
CA ASP A 255 -5.66 20.11 -16.32
C ASP A 255 -4.24 19.53 -16.39
N ALA A 256 -3.64 19.25 -15.24
CA ALA A 256 -2.32 18.62 -15.16
C ALA A 256 -2.27 17.21 -15.78
N VAL A 257 -3.43 16.59 -15.99
CA VAL A 257 -3.55 15.17 -16.43
C VAL A 257 -4.69 14.96 -17.44
N SER A 258 -5.12 16.03 -18.12
CA SER A 258 -6.32 16.03 -18.98
C SER A 258 -6.17 15.19 -20.26
N GLU A 259 -4.94 15.10 -20.80
CA GLU A 259 -4.69 14.49 -22.11
C GLU A 259 -4.47 12.97 -22.08
N THR A 260 -4.57 12.34 -20.90
CA THR A 260 -4.29 10.92 -20.75
C THR A 260 -5.29 10.22 -19.84
N ASN A 261 -5.58 8.96 -20.16
CA ASN A 261 -6.30 8.05 -19.27
C ASN A 261 -5.36 7.17 -18.41
N LEU A 262 -4.04 7.39 -18.50
CA LEU A 262 -3.02 6.75 -17.67
C LEU A 262 -2.21 7.79 -16.93
N ILE A 263 -2.21 7.74 -15.62
CA ILE A 263 -1.39 8.62 -14.77
C ILE A 263 -0.50 7.75 -13.90
N THR A 264 0.81 7.96 -13.99
CA THR A 264 1.79 7.37 -13.07
C THR A 264 2.29 8.47 -12.15
N ILE A 265 2.24 8.25 -10.82
CA ILE A 265 2.60 9.28 -9.85
C ILE A 265 3.29 8.69 -8.62
N ASN A 266 4.30 9.41 -8.12
CA ASN A 266 4.93 9.12 -6.84
C ASN A 266 4.01 9.48 -5.67
N VAL A 267 3.90 8.60 -4.70
CA VAL A 267 3.15 8.85 -3.47
C VAL A 267 4.04 8.57 -2.26
N GLY A 268 4.43 9.61 -1.55
CA GLY A 268 5.31 9.54 -0.39
C GLY A 268 5.42 10.90 0.29
N ASN A 269 6.07 10.96 1.44
CA ASN A 269 6.48 12.20 2.09
C ASN A 269 7.97 12.44 1.77
N PRO A 270 8.38 13.59 1.24
CA PRO A 270 9.79 13.83 0.90
C PRO A 270 10.69 14.11 2.11
N GLU A 271 10.12 14.27 3.30
CA GLU A 271 10.90 14.49 4.52
C GLU A 271 11.71 13.22 4.88
N THR A 272 13.02 13.38 5.00
CA THR A 272 13.96 12.28 5.25
C THR A 272 14.36 12.20 6.72
N HIS A 273 14.40 10.97 7.25
CA HIS A 273 14.85 10.67 8.61
C HIS A 273 15.83 9.51 8.58
N THR A 274 16.86 9.58 9.42
CA THR A 274 17.76 8.44 9.65
C THR A 274 17.02 7.34 10.39
N LEU A 275 17.40 6.08 10.14
CA LEU A 275 16.80 4.96 10.88
C LEU A 275 17.05 5.04 12.39
N ARG A 276 18.14 5.71 12.80
CA ARG A 276 18.42 5.97 14.22
C ARG A 276 17.39 6.93 14.82
N GLU A 277 17.09 8.06 14.16
CA GLU A 277 16.05 9.00 14.62
C GLU A 277 14.69 8.31 14.74
N VAL A 278 14.35 7.47 13.75
CA VAL A 278 13.11 6.66 13.77
C VAL A 278 13.08 5.72 14.97
N TYR A 279 14.19 5.03 15.25
CA TYR A 279 14.30 4.15 16.41
C TYR A 279 14.13 4.92 17.73
N GLU A 280 14.82 6.06 17.88
CA GLU A 280 14.72 6.89 19.08
C GLU A 280 13.26 7.34 19.35
N MET A 281 12.56 7.78 18.30
CA MET A 281 11.14 8.16 18.41
C MET A 281 10.26 6.97 18.83
N ILE A 282 10.51 5.78 18.27
CA ILE A 282 9.77 4.56 18.62
C ILE A 282 10.05 4.16 20.08
N TYR A 283 11.32 4.20 20.49
CA TYR A 283 11.70 3.90 21.85
C TYR A 283 10.98 4.82 22.85
N ASP A 284 11.05 6.15 22.63
CA ASP A 284 10.37 7.14 23.48
C ASP A 284 8.87 6.89 23.62
N GLU A 285 8.19 6.42 22.55
CA GLU A 285 6.75 6.14 22.58
C GLU A 285 6.45 4.77 23.21
N CYS A 286 7.28 3.76 22.99
CA CYS A 286 7.13 2.45 23.65
C CYS A 286 7.30 2.59 25.18
N GLU A 287 8.27 3.36 25.64
CA GLU A 287 8.50 3.60 27.07
C GLU A 287 7.28 4.22 27.78
N LYS A 288 6.49 5.03 27.07
CA LYS A 288 5.26 5.66 27.62
C LYS A 288 4.07 4.72 27.76
N VAL A 289 4.04 3.61 26.99
CA VAL A 289 2.86 2.74 26.91
C VAL A 289 3.02 1.42 27.63
N VAL A 290 4.25 1.04 28.03
CA VAL A 290 4.49 -0.16 28.81
C VAL A 290 4.62 0.14 30.30
N ALA A 291 4.15 -0.79 31.13
CA ALA A 291 4.15 -0.62 32.60
C ALA A 291 5.52 -0.92 33.27
N HIS A 292 6.51 -1.34 32.49
CA HIS A 292 7.85 -1.71 32.98
C HIS A 292 8.92 -0.98 32.17
N PRO A 293 10.11 -0.73 32.73
CA PRO A 293 11.19 -0.06 32.00
C PRO A 293 11.59 -0.86 30.76
N VAL A 294 11.68 -0.18 29.62
CA VAL A 294 12.21 -0.75 28.37
C VAL A 294 13.69 -0.39 28.29
N GLU A 295 14.55 -1.39 28.13
CA GLU A 295 15.97 -1.11 27.93
C GLU A 295 16.24 -0.73 26.47
N LYS A 296 16.99 0.36 26.27
CA LYS A 296 17.39 0.83 24.95
C LYS A 296 18.46 -0.11 24.37
N ARG A 297 18.07 -0.98 23.44
CA ARG A 297 18.93 -2.00 22.87
C ARG A 297 18.95 -1.92 21.34
N TYR A 298 20.03 -1.38 20.78
CA TYR A 298 20.26 -1.45 19.35
C TYR A 298 21.73 -1.71 19.02
N THR A 299 21.97 -2.20 17.80
CA THR A 299 23.31 -2.24 17.18
C THR A 299 23.22 -1.58 15.82
N VAL A 300 24.26 -0.83 15.46
CA VAL A 300 24.42 -0.31 14.10
C VAL A 300 25.27 -1.33 13.33
N ASP A 301 24.69 -1.91 12.30
CA ASP A 301 25.40 -2.80 11.39
C ASP A 301 25.95 -1.97 10.21
N GLU A 302 27.18 -1.50 10.36
CA GLU A 302 27.88 -0.69 9.34
C GLU A 302 28.26 -1.53 8.11
N ASN A 303 28.39 -2.84 8.26
CA ASN A 303 28.83 -3.77 7.22
C ASN A 303 27.66 -4.36 6.41
N ASN A 304 26.41 -4.15 6.84
CA ASN A 304 25.25 -4.61 6.11
C ASN A 304 25.01 -3.70 4.88
N THR A 305 26.01 -3.66 4.03
CA THR A 305 25.95 -3.14 2.67
C THR A 305 25.51 -4.26 1.73
N THR A 306 24.36 -4.90 2.02
CA THR A 306 23.76 -5.70 0.94
C THR A 306 23.52 -4.72 -0.21
N ASN A 307 24.23 -4.93 -1.32
CA ASN A 307 24.16 -4.10 -2.53
C ASN A 307 22.74 -3.99 -3.09
N ASP A 308 21.80 -4.72 -2.51
CA ASP A 308 20.44 -4.92 -2.97
C ASP A 308 19.40 -3.97 -2.34
N ASP A 309 19.75 -3.25 -1.26
CA ASP A 309 18.84 -2.25 -0.68
C ASP A 309 19.31 -0.84 -1.10
N PRO A 310 18.52 -0.10 -1.89
CA PRO A 310 18.90 1.21 -2.41
C PRO A 310 19.43 2.14 -1.31
N LYS A 311 20.57 2.78 -1.56
CA LYS A 311 21.15 3.77 -0.65
C LYS A 311 20.21 4.94 -0.43
N PHE A 312 19.51 5.33 -1.47
CA PHE A 312 18.64 6.49 -1.51
C PHE A 312 17.21 6.11 -1.95
N ARG A 313 16.20 6.54 -1.21
CA ARG A 313 14.78 6.35 -1.53
C ARG A 313 14.01 7.60 -1.14
N MET A 314 13.97 8.56 -2.03
CA MET A 314 13.19 9.80 -1.87
C MET A 314 12.36 10.02 -3.13
N PRO A 315 11.05 10.33 -2.99
CA PRO A 315 10.21 10.66 -4.14
C PRO A 315 10.57 12.03 -4.70
N GLY A 316 10.65 12.17 -6.02
CA GLY A 316 10.47 13.43 -6.71
C GLY A 316 8.99 13.83 -6.59
N MET A 317 8.74 15.06 -6.23
CA MET A 317 7.38 15.52 -5.91
C MET A 317 6.83 16.56 -6.90
N SER A 318 7.52 16.79 -8.02
CA SER A 318 7.13 17.81 -9.00
C SER A 318 5.75 17.56 -9.57
N LEU A 319 5.50 16.34 -10.08
CA LEU A 319 4.19 15.96 -10.61
C LEU A 319 3.13 15.89 -9.50
N PHE A 320 3.48 15.33 -8.33
CA PHE A 320 2.56 15.29 -7.21
C PHE A 320 2.04 16.68 -6.82
N ASN A 321 2.93 17.66 -6.70
CA ASN A 321 2.56 19.02 -6.33
C ASN A 321 1.73 19.73 -7.44
N LEU A 322 1.96 19.38 -8.71
CA LEU A 322 1.17 19.88 -9.84
C LEU A 322 -0.25 19.30 -9.82
N VAL A 323 -0.37 17.99 -9.55
CA VAL A 323 -1.65 17.29 -9.50
C VAL A 323 -2.43 17.61 -8.23
N PHE A 324 -1.74 17.72 -7.09
CA PHE A 324 -2.36 18.00 -5.78
C PHE A 324 -1.84 19.30 -5.14
N PRO A 325 -2.02 20.48 -5.74
CA PRO A 325 -1.40 21.74 -5.28
C PRO A 325 -1.81 22.15 -3.86
N SER A 326 -2.99 21.71 -3.42
CA SER A 326 -3.52 21.99 -2.07
C SER A 326 -3.24 20.89 -1.05
N PHE A 327 -2.53 19.83 -1.44
CA PHE A 327 -2.24 18.75 -0.48
C PHE A 327 -1.30 19.23 0.61
N ARG A 328 -1.60 18.87 1.84
CA ARG A 328 -0.72 19.11 3.00
C ARG A 328 -0.70 17.83 3.84
N TYR A 329 0.50 17.38 4.20
CA TYR A 329 0.66 16.28 5.16
C TYR A 329 0.08 16.70 6.50
N ARG A 330 -0.74 15.86 7.10
CA ARG A 330 -1.41 16.13 8.39
C ARG A 330 -0.76 15.41 9.55
N VAL A 331 0.08 14.43 9.26
CA VAL A 331 0.71 13.58 10.26
C VAL A 331 2.21 13.62 10.07
N ASP A 332 2.90 14.31 10.97
CA ASP A 332 4.35 14.26 11.08
C ASP A 332 4.83 12.89 11.58
N LEU A 333 6.13 12.58 11.44
CA LEU A 333 6.66 11.26 11.75
C LEU A 333 6.46 10.89 13.22
N ARG A 334 6.69 11.80 14.17
CA ARG A 334 6.55 11.53 15.62
C ARG A 334 5.10 11.22 15.98
N THR A 335 4.15 12.04 15.53
CA THR A 335 2.72 11.82 15.72
C THR A 335 2.26 10.49 15.12
N GLY A 336 2.75 10.16 13.93
CA GLY A 336 2.42 8.90 13.26
C GLY A 336 2.99 7.68 14.00
N ILE A 337 4.23 7.75 14.49
CA ILE A 337 4.84 6.71 15.33
C ILE A 337 4.02 6.50 16.59
N GLN A 338 3.64 7.57 17.29
CA GLN A 338 2.81 7.49 18.50
C GLN A 338 1.49 6.72 18.24
N ARG A 339 0.79 7.05 17.14
CA ARG A 339 -0.45 6.36 16.74
C ARG A 339 -0.19 4.89 16.43
N THR A 340 0.91 4.60 15.75
CA THR A 340 1.28 3.24 15.34
C THR A 340 1.63 2.38 16.55
N VAL A 341 2.44 2.88 17.49
CA VAL A 341 2.80 2.18 18.74
C VAL A 341 1.53 1.86 19.56
N ARG A 342 0.64 2.82 19.74
CA ARG A 342 -0.64 2.58 20.44
C ARG A 342 -1.50 1.52 19.76
N SER A 343 -1.54 1.52 18.41
CA SER A 343 -2.27 0.50 17.63
C SER A 343 -1.69 -0.90 17.84
N PHE A 344 -0.37 -1.03 18.00
CA PHE A 344 0.29 -2.31 18.32
C PHE A 344 -0.08 -2.80 19.71
N CYS A 345 0.02 -1.94 20.73
CA CYS A 345 -0.29 -2.30 22.12
C CYS A 345 -1.76 -2.70 22.32
N ASN A 346 -2.70 -1.99 21.70
CA ASN A 346 -4.13 -2.31 21.80
C ASN A 346 -4.48 -3.68 21.24
N ARG A 347 -3.79 -4.14 20.19
CA ARG A 347 -3.98 -5.49 19.63
C ARG A 347 -3.42 -6.59 20.52
N SER A 348 -2.25 -6.38 21.09
CA SER A 348 -1.64 -7.35 22.01
C SER A 348 -2.50 -7.59 23.27
N ILE A 349 -3.31 -6.62 23.69
CA ILE A 349 -4.23 -6.75 24.80
C ILE A 349 -5.46 -7.59 24.41
N SER A 350 -5.99 -7.43 23.17
CA SER A 350 -7.13 -8.22 22.70
C SER A 350 -6.79 -9.70 22.54
N ASP A 351 -5.57 -10.01 22.08
CA ASP A 351 -5.11 -11.39 21.92
C ASP A 351 -4.86 -12.12 23.24
N SER A 352 -4.51 -11.35 24.33
CA SER A 352 -4.31 -11.92 25.67
C SER A 352 -5.61 -12.17 26.46
N GLN A 353 -6.76 -11.65 26.00
CA GLN A 353 -8.08 -11.89 26.64
C GLN A 353 -8.87 -13.04 26.00
N THR A 354 -8.35 -13.65 24.94
CA THR A 354 -8.99 -14.76 24.20
C THR A 354 -8.35 -16.12 24.44
N HIS A 355 -7.49 -16.25 25.48
CA HIS A 355 -6.89 -17.51 25.93
C HIS A 355 -7.30 -17.87 27.35
#